data_f534ed90ae8658331c13ed871e59104a
#
_entry.id   f534ed90ae8658331c13ed871e59104a
#
_cell.length_a   1.000
_cell.length_b   1.000
_cell.length_c   1.000
_cell.angle_alpha   90.00
_cell.angle_beta   90.00
_cell.angle_gamma   90.00
#
_symmetry.space_group_name_H-M   'P 1'
#
loop_
_entity.id
_entity.type
_entity.pdbx_description
1 polymer ?
#
loop_
_entity_poly.entity_id
_entity_poly.type
_entity_poly.pdbx_seq_one_letter_code
_entity_poly.pdbx_strand_id
1 'polypeptide(L)'
;MHARTSAGKSVDSGADPLLQPGLRDALEALLHAAGDAADPDALKQRLEGLVGQHFPPELATRALALAHRYVDYRVALGQLRAPADLSDPRTLRNALEARQKVRLQYFDSDEFDALFAQEMTLDQSMLARLEIERNNQLTPEQKRRALQAAEEMLDPAQRALRAEAVVHVGVAQ
;
A
#
# COMPACT_ATOMS: atom_id res chain seq x y z
N MET A 1 9.28 -39.42 -31.48
CA MET A 1 8.18 -39.04 -30.57
C MET A 1 8.80 -38.44 -29.35
N HIS A 2 8.88 -37.12 -29.28
CA HIS A 2 9.40 -36.44 -28.11
C HIS A 2 8.23 -35.88 -27.34
N ALA A 3 7.89 -36.53 -26.24
CA ALA A 3 7.03 -35.92 -25.25
C ALA A 3 7.79 -34.74 -24.65
N ARG A 4 7.48 -33.55 -25.05
CA ARG A 4 7.87 -32.37 -24.30
C ARG A 4 7.03 -32.38 -23.02
N THR A 5 7.61 -32.88 -21.98
CA THR A 5 7.14 -32.59 -20.64
C THR A 5 7.38 -31.10 -20.47
N SER A 6 6.35 -30.33 -20.70
CA SER A 6 6.28 -28.97 -20.21
C SER A 6 6.36 -29.11 -18.69
N ALA A 7 7.56 -28.98 -18.17
CA ALA A 7 7.74 -28.72 -16.76
C ALA A 7 7.02 -27.39 -16.53
N GLY A 8 5.76 -27.49 -16.10
CA GLY A 8 5.07 -26.36 -15.55
C GLY A 8 5.98 -25.80 -14.49
N LYS A 9 6.57 -24.64 -14.73
CA LYS A 9 7.07 -23.82 -13.66
C LYS A 9 5.89 -23.66 -12.74
N SER A 10 5.82 -24.45 -11.71
CA SER A 10 5.14 -24.04 -10.50
C SER A 10 5.88 -22.77 -10.10
N VAL A 11 5.34 -21.67 -10.53
CA VAL A 11 5.74 -20.37 -10.02
C VAL A 11 5.32 -20.43 -8.58
N ASP A 12 6.25 -20.80 -7.75
CA ASP A 12 6.14 -20.61 -6.33
C ASP A 12 5.97 -19.10 -6.16
N SER A 13 4.72 -18.64 -6.08
CA SER A 13 4.36 -17.22 -6.04
C SER A 13 4.85 -16.52 -4.78
N GLY A 14 5.51 -17.26 -3.88
CA GLY A 14 6.23 -16.75 -2.73
C GLY A 14 7.74 -16.68 -2.93
N ALA A 15 8.24 -17.02 -4.14
CA ALA A 15 9.67 -17.25 -4.34
C ALA A 15 10.48 -16.00 -4.68
N ASP A 16 9.89 -14.85 -5.00
CA ASP A 16 10.66 -13.64 -5.22
C ASP A 16 11.10 -13.05 -3.86
N PRO A 17 12.40 -13.14 -3.53
CA PRO A 17 12.87 -12.71 -2.22
C PRO A 17 12.78 -11.19 -2.00
N LEU A 18 12.60 -10.41 -3.05
CA LEU A 18 12.41 -8.97 -2.94
C LEU A 18 10.94 -8.62 -2.63
N LEU A 19 10.01 -9.29 -3.30
CA LEU A 19 8.59 -8.98 -3.21
C LEU A 19 7.92 -9.71 -2.04
N GLN A 20 8.41 -9.44 -0.83
CA GLN A 20 7.92 -10.03 0.41
C GLN A 20 7.08 -9.03 1.22
N PRO A 21 6.29 -9.49 2.19
CA PRO A 21 5.39 -8.62 2.95
C PRO A 21 6.05 -7.44 3.67
N GLY A 22 7.32 -7.49 3.98
CA GLY A 22 8.04 -6.39 4.62
C GLY A 22 8.66 -5.36 3.67
N LEU A 23 8.44 -5.48 2.36
CA LEU A 23 9.12 -4.64 1.37
C LEU A 23 8.82 -3.15 1.55
N ARG A 24 7.57 -2.78 1.77
CA ARG A 24 7.20 -1.38 1.97
C ARG A 24 7.89 -0.77 3.17
N ASP A 25 7.91 -1.46 4.29
CA ASP A 25 8.57 -0.98 5.50
C ASP A 25 10.08 -0.84 5.29
N ALA A 26 10.70 -1.76 4.55
CA ALA A 26 12.11 -1.67 4.20
C ALA A 26 12.41 -0.47 3.30
N LEU A 27 11.57 -0.18 2.31
CA LEU A 27 11.71 1.00 1.46
C LEU A 27 11.50 2.29 2.25
N GLU A 28 10.49 2.35 3.11
CA GLU A 28 10.25 3.51 3.97
C GLU A 28 11.43 3.74 4.94
N ALA A 29 11.98 2.70 5.51
CA ALA A 29 13.16 2.79 6.36
C ALA A 29 14.39 3.30 5.59
N LEU A 30 14.58 2.84 4.36
CA LEU A 30 15.65 3.30 3.48
C LEU A 30 15.50 4.79 3.14
N LEU A 31 14.30 5.23 2.79
CA LEU A 31 14.03 6.64 2.51
C LEU A 31 14.23 7.51 3.76
N HIS A 32 13.79 7.03 4.91
CA HIS A 32 13.98 7.72 6.18
C HIS A 32 15.47 7.88 6.52
N ALA A 33 16.27 6.84 6.30
CA ALA A 33 17.72 6.88 6.51
C ALA A 33 18.42 7.87 5.55
N ALA A 34 17.87 8.03 4.35
CA ALA A 34 18.41 9.01 3.39
C ALA A 34 18.11 10.47 3.78
N GLY A 35 17.14 10.68 4.67
CA GLY A 35 16.74 12.00 5.14
C GLY A 35 15.93 12.80 4.13
N ASP A 36 15.56 14.02 4.52
CA ASP A 36 14.82 14.91 3.66
C ASP A 36 15.75 15.54 2.62
N ALA A 37 15.48 15.27 1.35
CA ALA A 37 16.10 15.96 0.24
C ALA A 37 15.02 16.70 -0.55
N ALA A 38 15.24 17.99 -0.80
CA ALA A 38 14.29 18.81 -1.55
C ALA A 38 14.21 18.39 -3.03
N ASP A 39 15.28 17.77 -3.53
CA ASP A 39 15.39 17.31 -4.91
C ASP A 39 15.30 15.77 -4.97
N PRO A 40 14.34 15.21 -5.74
CA PRO A 40 14.23 13.77 -5.91
C PRO A 40 15.51 13.11 -6.46
N ASP A 41 16.23 13.76 -7.34
CA ASP A 41 17.48 13.22 -7.89
C ASP A 41 18.57 13.13 -6.82
N ALA A 42 18.67 14.11 -5.95
CA ALA A 42 19.59 14.07 -4.81
C ALA A 42 19.22 12.96 -3.83
N LEU A 43 17.92 12.75 -3.58
CA LEU A 43 17.44 11.64 -2.76
C LEU A 43 17.83 10.29 -3.37
N LYS A 44 17.63 10.11 -4.68
CA LYS A 44 18.00 8.88 -5.39
C LYS A 44 19.49 8.59 -5.27
N GLN A 45 20.35 9.60 -5.36
CA GLN A 45 21.78 9.44 -5.18
C GLN A 45 22.16 8.96 -3.77
N ARG A 46 21.50 9.48 -2.74
CA ARG A 46 21.70 9.02 -1.37
C ARG A 46 21.28 7.57 -1.17
N LEU A 47 20.20 7.15 -1.82
CA LEU A 47 19.73 5.77 -1.77
C LEU A 47 20.76 4.78 -2.31
N GLU A 48 21.51 5.15 -3.33
CA GLU A 48 22.57 4.30 -3.89
C GLU A 48 23.62 3.91 -2.84
N GLY A 49 23.97 4.83 -1.95
CA GLY A 49 24.90 4.58 -0.87
C GLY A 49 24.34 3.81 0.33
N LEU A 50 23.03 3.73 0.45
CA LEU A 50 22.34 3.17 1.63
C LEU A 50 21.67 1.83 1.37
N VAL A 51 21.37 1.49 0.13
CA VAL A 51 20.57 0.31 -0.22
C VAL A 51 21.20 -0.98 0.32
N GLY A 52 22.51 -1.10 0.33
CA GLY A 52 23.21 -2.27 0.85
C GLY A 52 23.10 -2.47 2.36
N GLN A 53 22.67 -1.46 3.11
CA GLN A 53 22.42 -1.55 4.55
C GLN A 53 21.02 -2.09 4.87
N HIS A 54 20.12 -2.05 3.89
CA HIS A 54 18.71 -2.43 4.07
C HIS A 54 18.33 -3.69 3.28
N PHE A 55 19.11 -4.07 2.28
CA PHE A 55 18.84 -5.22 1.42
C PHE A 55 20.09 -6.07 1.24
N PRO A 56 19.93 -7.40 1.12
CA PRO A 56 21.04 -8.31 0.81
C PRO A 56 21.71 -7.95 -0.54
N PRO A 57 23.00 -8.26 -0.71
CA PRO A 57 23.74 -7.91 -1.94
C PRO A 57 23.07 -8.44 -3.22
N GLU A 58 22.46 -9.61 -3.17
CA GLU A 58 21.79 -10.26 -4.31
C GLU A 58 20.57 -9.47 -4.77
N LEU A 59 19.95 -8.70 -3.88
CA LEU A 59 18.75 -7.93 -4.15
C LEU A 59 19.01 -6.44 -4.33
N ALA A 60 20.19 -5.96 -4.01
CA ALA A 60 20.49 -4.54 -3.90
C ALA A 60 20.21 -3.76 -5.20
N THR A 61 20.57 -4.29 -6.35
CA THR A 61 20.35 -3.64 -7.65
C THR A 61 18.86 -3.52 -7.96
N ARG A 62 18.09 -4.58 -7.76
CA ARG A 62 16.64 -4.58 -7.96
C ARG A 62 15.95 -3.68 -6.95
N ALA A 63 16.37 -3.75 -5.69
CA ALA A 63 15.82 -2.92 -4.61
C ALA A 63 16.08 -1.43 -4.88
N LEU A 64 17.25 -1.07 -5.38
CA LEU A 64 17.57 0.31 -5.74
C LEU A 64 16.70 0.82 -6.89
N ALA A 65 16.50 0.01 -7.94
CA ALA A 65 15.63 0.36 -9.05
C ALA A 65 14.18 0.56 -8.59
N LEU A 66 13.70 -0.31 -7.71
CA LEU A 66 12.37 -0.20 -7.12
C LEU A 66 12.27 1.05 -6.21
N ALA A 67 13.31 1.32 -5.42
CA ALA A 67 13.36 2.50 -4.55
C ALA A 67 13.32 3.80 -5.37
N HIS A 68 13.99 3.86 -6.51
CA HIS A 68 13.92 5.01 -7.43
C HIS A 68 12.50 5.23 -7.95
N ARG A 69 11.81 4.17 -8.35
CA ARG A 69 10.40 4.27 -8.75
C ARG A 69 9.49 4.66 -7.59
N TYR A 70 9.81 4.21 -6.41
CA TYR A 70 9.06 4.57 -5.20
C TYR A 70 9.20 6.07 -4.87
N VAL A 71 10.36 6.65 -5.08
CA VAL A 71 10.57 8.11 -4.98
C VAL A 71 9.71 8.86 -6.00
N ASP A 72 9.73 8.44 -7.26
CA ASP A 72 8.92 9.05 -8.31
C ASP A 72 7.42 8.91 -8.01
N TYR A 73 7.01 7.78 -7.51
CA TYR A 73 5.64 7.55 -7.04
C TYR A 73 5.23 8.53 -5.93
N ARG A 74 6.08 8.74 -4.93
CA ARG A 74 5.79 9.68 -3.85
C ARG A 74 5.68 11.12 -4.35
N VAL A 75 6.51 11.52 -5.30
CA VAL A 75 6.41 12.83 -5.95
C VAL A 75 5.07 12.97 -6.68
N ALA A 76 4.71 11.98 -7.48
CA ALA A 76 3.44 11.98 -8.22
C ALA A 76 2.23 11.98 -7.27
N LEU A 77 2.31 11.25 -6.17
CA LEU A 77 1.27 11.22 -5.15
C LEU A 77 1.07 12.60 -4.51
N GLY A 78 2.16 13.32 -4.25
CA GLY A 78 2.12 14.68 -3.72
C GLY A 78 1.50 15.71 -4.67
N GLN A 79 1.41 15.41 -5.96
CA GLN A 79 0.76 16.26 -6.97
C GLN A 79 -0.76 16.04 -7.06
N LEU A 80 -1.29 14.99 -6.42
CA LEU A 80 -2.72 14.79 -6.36
C LEU A 80 -3.39 15.88 -5.53
N ARG A 81 -4.56 16.32 -6.00
CA ARG A 81 -5.37 17.28 -5.26
C ARG A 81 -5.83 16.67 -3.94
N ALA A 82 -5.61 17.38 -2.85
CA ALA A 82 -6.12 16.97 -1.55
C ALA A 82 -7.66 16.92 -1.58
N PRO A 83 -8.28 15.81 -1.11
CA PRO A 83 -9.72 15.72 -1.06
C PRO A 83 -10.31 16.71 -0.06
N ALA A 84 -11.48 17.28 -0.41
CA ALA A 84 -12.13 18.31 0.40
C ALA A 84 -12.73 17.74 1.69
N ASP A 85 -13.29 16.53 1.63
CA ASP A 85 -13.96 15.90 2.78
C ASP A 85 -13.89 14.37 2.68
N LEU A 86 -13.00 13.77 3.48
CA LEU A 86 -12.84 12.31 3.54
C LEU A 86 -13.95 11.61 4.33
N SER A 87 -14.84 12.36 4.98
CA SER A 87 -16.03 11.78 5.65
C SER A 87 -17.19 11.52 4.68
N ASP A 88 -17.12 12.03 3.45
CA ASP A 88 -18.04 11.72 2.38
C ASP A 88 -17.57 10.46 1.64
N PRO A 89 -18.38 9.39 1.56
CA PRO A 89 -17.98 8.15 0.89
C PRO A 89 -17.58 8.34 -0.57
N ARG A 90 -18.25 9.23 -1.29
CA ARG A 90 -17.95 9.52 -2.69
C ARG A 90 -16.57 10.18 -2.83
N THR A 91 -16.28 11.15 -1.99
CA THR A 91 -14.98 11.83 -1.97
C THR A 91 -13.86 10.88 -1.59
N LEU A 92 -14.07 10.03 -0.59
CA LEU A 92 -13.11 9.01 -0.20
C LEU A 92 -12.86 8.01 -1.33
N ARG A 93 -13.91 7.51 -1.97
CA ARG A 93 -13.78 6.58 -3.11
C ARG A 93 -12.94 7.19 -4.23
N ASN A 94 -13.23 8.43 -4.61
CA ASN A 94 -12.49 9.12 -5.66
C ASN A 94 -11.02 9.32 -5.30
N ALA A 95 -10.73 9.64 -4.05
CA ALA A 95 -9.35 9.79 -3.56
C ALA A 95 -8.59 8.45 -3.59
N LEU A 96 -9.24 7.36 -3.19
CA LEU A 96 -8.64 6.02 -3.23
C LEU A 96 -8.38 5.55 -4.66
N GLU A 97 -9.31 5.79 -5.57
CA GLU A 97 -9.16 5.47 -7.00
C GLU A 97 -8.03 6.28 -7.65
N ALA A 98 -7.92 7.56 -7.33
CA ALA A 98 -6.85 8.42 -7.85
C ALA A 98 -5.48 7.93 -7.39
N ARG A 99 -5.35 7.56 -6.11
CA ARG A 99 -4.11 7.00 -5.56
C ARG A 99 -3.76 5.66 -6.20
N GLN A 100 -4.74 4.79 -6.39
CA GLN A 100 -4.53 3.50 -7.06
C GLN A 100 -4.04 3.67 -8.49
N LYS A 101 -4.60 4.61 -9.23
CA LYS A 101 -4.15 4.95 -10.58
C LYS A 101 -2.66 5.33 -10.61
N VAL A 102 -2.22 6.16 -9.69
CA VAL A 102 -0.81 6.54 -9.59
C VAL A 102 0.05 5.31 -9.29
N ARG A 103 -0.35 4.47 -8.35
CA ARG A 103 0.37 3.24 -8.01
C ARG A 103 0.57 2.32 -9.23
N LEU A 104 -0.48 2.14 -10.02
CA LEU A 104 -0.43 1.29 -11.22
C LEU A 104 0.41 1.88 -12.36
N GLN A 105 0.71 3.16 -12.33
CA GLN A 105 1.65 3.78 -13.27
C GLN A 105 3.12 3.45 -12.97
N TYR A 106 3.44 3.22 -11.70
CA TYR A 106 4.82 3.03 -11.26
C TYR A 106 5.19 1.59 -10.93
N PHE A 107 4.21 0.73 -10.66
CA PHE A 107 4.45 -0.63 -10.21
C PHE A 107 3.62 -1.63 -11.01
N ASP A 108 4.22 -2.78 -11.29
CA ASP A 108 3.48 -3.90 -11.86
C ASP A 108 2.59 -4.59 -10.81
N SER A 109 1.82 -5.59 -11.24
CA SER A 109 0.85 -6.26 -10.37
C SER A 109 1.49 -6.91 -9.14
N ASP A 110 2.63 -7.59 -9.31
CA ASP A 110 3.31 -8.28 -8.22
C ASP A 110 3.95 -7.28 -7.24
N GLU A 111 4.54 -6.22 -7.76
CA GLU A 111 5.08 -5.13 -6.97
C GLU A 111 3.97 -4.39 -6.20
N PHE A 112 2.85 -4.12 -6.85
CA PHE A 112 1.68 -3.49 -6.23
C PHE A 112 1.18 -4.33 -5.05
N ASP A 113 1.05 -5.64 -5.22
CA ASP A 113 0.58 -6.53 -4.17
C ASP A 113 1.56 -6.54 -2.98
N ALA A 114 2.85 -6.65 -3.24
CA ALA A 114 3.87 -6.65 -2.19
C ALA A 114 3.92 -5.33 -1.41
N LEU A 115 3.71 -4.20 -2.08
CA LEU A 115 3.81 -2.88 -1.47
C LEU A 115 2.52 -2.41 -0.79
N PHE A 116 1.36 -2.73 -1.37
CA PHE A 116 0.11 -2.03 -1.04
C PHE A 116 -1.09 -2.93 -0.72
N ALA A 117 -0.98 -4.26 -0.82
CA ALA A 117 -2.14 -5.14 -0.61
C ALA A 117 -2.78 -4.96 0.76
N GLN A 118 -1.99 -4.85 1.83
CA GLN A 118 -2.49 -4.64 3.19
C GLN A 118 -3.21 -3.30 3.31
N GLU A 119 -2.59 -2.23 2.83
CA GLU A 119 -3.18 -0.89 2.87
C GLU A 119 -4.46 -0.83 2.04
N MET A 120 -4.47 -1.47 0.87
CA MET A 120 -5.66 -1.50 0.02
C MET A 120 -6.83 -2.19 0.72
N THR A 121 -6.59 -3.29 1.42
CA THR A 121 -7.62 -3.98 2.21
C THR A 121 -8.17 -3.07 3.31
N LEU A 122 -7.31 -2.36 4.02
CA LEU A 122 -7.72 -1.41 5.06
C LEU A 122 -8.51 -0.24 4.50
N ASP A 123 -8.08 0.31 3.36
CA ASP A 123 -8.76 1.42 2.69
C ASP A 123 -10.16 1.00 2.21
N GLN A 124 -10.28 -0.18 1.62
CA GLN A 124 -11.57 -0.72 1.19
C GLN A 124 -12.50 -0.98 2.37
N SER A 125 -11.97 -1.48 3.49
CA SER A 125 -12.73 -1.67 4.72
C SER A 125 -13.24 -0.34 5.27
N MET A 126 -12.39 0.68 5.28
CA MET A 126 -12.77 2.01 5.75
C MET A 126 -13.87 2.64 4.87
N LEU A 127 -13.74 2.52 3.55
CA LEU A 127 -14.76 2.98 2.62
C LEU A 127 -16.08 2.24 2.81
N ALA A 128 -16.05 0.92 2.93
CA ALA A 128 -17.23 0.09 3.14
C ALA A 128 -17.96 0.48 4.44
N ARG A 129 -17.21 0.70 5.51
CA ARG A 129 -17.79 1.15 6.79
C ARG A 129 -18.46 2.51 6.66
N LEU A 130 -17.80 3.45 6.00
CA LEU A 130 -18.33 4.79 5.79
C LEU A 130 -19.61 4.76 4.95
N GLU A 131 -19.64 3.93 3.91
CA GLU A 131 -20.85 3.72 3.09
C GLU A 131 -22.01 3.13 3.91
N ILE A 132 -21.72 2.16 4.80
CA ILE A 132 -22.72 1.59 5.70
C ILE A 132 -23.26 2.66 6.66
N GLU A 133 -22.40 3.42 7.30
CA GLU A 133 -22.77 4.47 8.26
C GLU A 133 -23.63 5.56 7.63
N ARG A 134 -23.36 5.88 6.36
CA ARG A 134 -24.09 6.92 5.61
C ARG A 134 -25.30 6.40 4.84
N ASN A 135 -25.58 5.10 4.90
CA ASN A 135 -26.70 4.51 4.18
C ASN A 135 -28.02 4.70 4.94
N ASN A 136 -28.84 5.64 4.49
CA ASN A 136 -30.13 5.95 5.10
C ASN A 136 -31.20 4.88 4.86
N GLN A 137 -30.95 3.90 4.00
CA GLN A 137 -31.86 2.79 3.74
C GLN A 137 -31.76 1.69 4.80
N LEU A 138 -30.70 1.70 5.60
CA LEU A 138 -30.48 0.71 6.65
C LEU A 138 -31.04 1.19 8.00
N THR A 139 -31.68 0.29 8.72
CA THR A 139 -32.03 0.53 10.13
C THR A 139 -30.79 0.52 11.00
N PRO A 140 -30.80 1.10 12.22
CA PRO A 140 -29.66 1.05 13.13
C PRO A 140 -29.17 -0.38 13.41
N GLU A 141 -30.06 -1.35 13.50
CA GLU A 141 -29.71 -2.75 13.70
C GLU A 141 -29.04 -3.36 12.47
N GLN A 142 -29.55 -3.06 11.27
CA GLN A 142 -28.96 -3.49 10.02
C GLN A 142 -27.55 -2.90 9.85
N LYS A 143 -27.37 -1.63 10.18
CA LYS A 143 -26.05 -0.98 10.19
C LYS A 143 -25.08 -1.69 11.13
N ARG A 144 -25.51 -1.99 12.35
CA ARG A 144 -24.69 -2.70 13.33
C ARG A 144 -24.22 -4.05 12.81
N ARG A 145 -25.11 -4.82 12.22
CA ARG A 145 -24.81 -6.13 11.64
C ARG A 145 -23.85 -6.02 10.46
N ALA A 146 -24.06 -5.05 9.58
CA ALA A 146 -23.20 -4.82 8.43
C ALA A 146 -21.78 -4.38 8.86
N LEU A 147 -21.68 -3.51 9.87
CA LEU A 147 -20.39 -3.10 10.42
C LEU A 147 -19.66 -4.26 11.09
N GLN A 148 -20.37 -5.12 11.80
CA GLN A 148 -19.79 -6.32 12.40
C GLN A 148 -19.29 -7.30 11.33
N ALA A 149 -20.04 -7.52 10.26
CA ALA A 149 -19.62 -8.37 9.15
C ALA A 149 -18.37 -7.82 8.45
N ALA A 150 -18.31 -6.51 8.25
CA ALA A 150 -17.13 -5.85 7.70
C ALA A 150 -15.89 -6.01 8.60
N GLU A 151 -16.07 -5.96 9.91
CA GLU A 151 -15.01 -6.19 10.89
C GLU A 151 -14.48 -7.63 10.83
N GLU A 152 -15.34 -8.60 10.72
CA GLU A 152 -15.01 -10.02 10.66
C GLU A 152 -14.23 -10.40 9.40
N MET A 153 -14.31 -9.60 8.35
CA MET A 153 -13.53 -9.79 7.13
C MET A 153 -12.06 -9.39 7.27
N LEU A 154 -11.71 -8.65 8.31
CA LEU A 154 -10.33 -8.27 8.60
C LEU A 154 -9.66 -9.35 9.46
N ASP A 155 -8.39 -9.65 9.19
CA ASP A 155 -7.60 -10.48 10.08
C ASP A 155 -7.18 -9.70 11.36
N PRO A 156 -6.65 -10.37 12.39
CA PRO A 156 -6.28 -9.70 13.65
C PRO A 156 -5.24 -8.60 13.48
N ALA A 157 -4.27 -8.76 12.57
CA ALA A 157 -3.24 -7.77 12.29
C ALA A 157 -3.84 -6.52 11.62
N GLN A 158 -4.76 -6.71 10.68
CA GLN A 158 -5.49 -5.63 10.01
C GLN A 158 -6.39 -4.87 10.99
N ARG A 159 -7.05 -5.57 11.90
CA ARG A 159 -7.85 -4.94 12.97
C ARG A 159 -6.99 -4.06 13.88
N ALA A 160 -5.80 -4.53 14.24
CA ALA A 160 -4.86 -3.78 15.07
C ALA A 160 -4.38 -2.52 14.35
N LEU A 161 -4.00 -2.60 13.08
CA LEU A 161 -3.58 -1.45 12.27
C LEU A 161 -4.69 -0.41 12.13
N ARG A 162 -5.93 -0.86 11.95
CA ARG A 162 -7.08 0.03 11.87
C ARG A 162 -7.30 0.75 13.21
N ALA A 163 -7.17 0.07 14.32
CA ALA A 163 -7.33 0.66 15.65
C ALA A 163 -6.26 1.74 15.90
N GLU A 164 -5.01 1.52 15.51
CA GLU A 164 -3.94 2.50 15.58
C GLU A 164 -4.24 3.74 14.72
N ALA A 165 -4.72 3.55 13.50
CA ALA A 165 -5.08 4.64 12.60
C ALA A 165 -6.19 5.51 13.19
N VAL A 166 -7.19 4.92 13.82
CA VAL A 166 -8.28 5.64 14.49
C VAL A 166 -7.76 6.46 15.68
N VAL A 167 -6.86 5.89 16.47
CA VAL A 167 -6.23 6.60 17.60
C VAL A 167 -5.42 7.81 17.13
N HIS A 168 -4.66 7.67 16.05
CA HIS A 168 -3.89 8.77 15.47
C HIS A 168 -4.78 9.90 14.95
N VAL A 169 -5.87 9.60 14.29
CA VAL A 169 -6.85 10.61 13.83
C VAL A 169 -7.53 11.30 15.01
N GLY A 170 -7.83 10.57 16.09
CA GLY A 170 -8.43 11.12 17.31
C GLY A 170 -7.51 12.05 18.11
N VAL A 171 -6.21 11.87 18.06
CA VAL A 171 -5.20 12.69 18.76
C VAL A 171 -4.85 13.97 17.98
N ALA A 172 -5.11 14.01 16.67
CA ALA A 172 -4.84 15.18 15.82
C ALA A 172 -5.96 16.25 15.87
N GLN A 173 -7.00 16.02 16.64
CA GLN A 173 -8.06 16.98 16.94
C GLN A 173 -7.79 17.60 18.32
#